data_d3456bc2cfc62197995b3cf5fd847bec
#
_entry.id   d3456bc2cfc62197995b3cf5fd847bec
#
_cell.length_a   1.000
_cell.length_b   1.000
_cell.length_c   1.000
_cell.angle_alpha   90.00
_cell.angle_beta   90.00
_cell.angle_gamma   90.00
#
_symmetry.space_group_name_H-M   'P 1'
#
loop_
_entity.id
_entity.type
_entity.pdbx_description
1 polymer ?
#
loop_
_entity_poly.entity_id
_entity_poly.type
_entity_poly.pdbx_seq_one_letter_code
_entity_poly.pdbx_strand_id
1 'polypeptide(L)'
;MQRVFISDLHLQDRESPAFERFVECLQRESEQVDEIFILGDLVEMWVGDDDDSPGSLALIDALASTQNASIFLMHGNRDFLFGEQFATATGVKLISDPYCTRDGVLLSHGDALCVDDIEYQNMRKLLRSPEWQADILGKPLTERQAFGAGLRAQSKQGNANKPANIMDVNATAVTELIAEHQAHTLIHGHTHRPGVHRSEAFTRIVTGSWENCGWLVRQIDNSFQLESFSLARRYGT
;
A
#
# COMPACT_ATOMS: atom_id res chain seq x y z
N MET A 1 -16.05 15.59 -3.74
CA MET A 1 -14.86 15.15 -2.98
C MET A 1 -13.83 14.64 -3.98
N GLN A 2 -12.59 15.07 -3.87
CA GLN A 2 -11.52 14.65 -4.74
C GLN A 2 -10.52 13.81 -3.94
N ARG A 3 -10.08 12.69 -4.49
CA ARG A 3 -9.18 11.74 -3.83
C ARG A 3 -8.17 11.15 -4.80
N VAL A 4 -7.03 10.75 -4.23
CA VAL A 4 -6.03 9.93 -4.93
C VAL A 4 -5.73 8.69 -4.10
N PHE A 5 -5.60 7.55 -4.79
CA PHE A 5 -5.24 6.27 -4.20
C PHE A 5 -3.96 5.77 -4.87
N ILE A 6 -2.98 5.40 -4.08
CA ILE A 6 -1.69 4.83 -4.50
C ILE A 6 -1.36 3.61 -3.68
N SER A 7 -0.55 2.69 -4.18
CA SER A 7 -0.02 1.54 -3.45
C SER A 7 1.24 1.00 -4.09
N ASP A 8 1.88 0.06 -3.43
CA ASP A 8 2.99 -0.74 -3.99
C ASP A 8 4.15 0.13 -4.51
N LEU A 9 4.52 1.16 -3.74
CA LEU A 9 5.60 2.07 -4.08
C LEU A 9 6.97 1.43 -3.82
N HIS A 10 7.07 0.56 -2.81
CA HIS A 10 8.28 -0.15 -2.43
C HIS A 10 9.52 0.74 -2.29
N LEU A 11 9.33 1.91 -1.65
CA LEU A 11 10.40 2.87 -1.45
C LEU A 11 11.54 2.26 -0.63
N GLN A 12 12.78 2.39 -1.10
CA GLN A 12 13.96 1.84 -0.44
C GLN A 12 14.99 2.92 -0.13
N ASP A 13 15.28 3.76 -1.11
CA ASP A 13 16.31 4.77 -1.06
C ASP A 13 15.73 6.14 -1.36
N ARG A 14 16.05 7.11 -0.51
CA ARG A 14 15.61 8.50 -0.68
C ARG A 14 16.15 9.16 -1.97
N GLU A 15 17.22 8.61 -2.56
CA GLU A 15 17.80 9.09 -3.79
C GLU A 15 17.23 8.36 -5.02
N SER A 16 16.30 7.42 -4.82
CA SER A 16 15.69 6.69 -5.93
C SER A 16 14.69 7.57 -6.71
N PRO A 17 14.56 7.38 -8.02
CA PRO A 17 13.54 8.08 -8.81
C PRO A 17 12.11 7.88 -8.27
N ALA A 18 11.81 6.72 -7.72
CA ALA A 18 10.50 6.44 -7.13
C ALA A 18 10.24 7.33 -5.91
N PHE A 19 11.24 7.50 -5.03
CA PHE A 19 11.10 8.36 -3.85
C PHE A 19 10.94 9.84 -4.25
N GLU A 20 11.76 10.34 -5.17
CA GLU A 20 11.63 11.71 -5.67
C GLU A 20 10.24 11.96 -6.27
N ARG A 21 9.74 11.03 -7.08
CA ARG A 21 8.40 11.15 -7.69
C ARG A 21 7.29 11.02 -6.67
N PHE A 22 7.46 10.22 -5.63
CA PHE A 22 6.53 10.13 -4.51
C PHE A 22 6.39 11.49 -3.80
N VAL A 23 7.52 12.13 -3.47
CA VAL A 23 7.50 13.46 -2.84
C VAL A 23 6.81 14.49 -3.73
N GLU A 24 7.13 14.54 -5.03
CA GLU A 24 6.48 15.45 -5.98
C GLU A 24 4.97 15.15 -6.13
N CYS A 25 4.61 13.87 -6.16
CA CYS A 25 3.20 13.43 -6.21
C CYS A 25 2.45 13.90 -4.97
N LEU A 26 2.98 13.66 -3.77
CA LEU A 26 2.37 14.13 -2.53
C LEU A 26 2.17 15.64 -2.51
N GLN A 27 3.21 16.41 -2.84
CA GLN A 27 3.15 17.87 -2.85
C GLN A 27 2.08 18.39 -3.81
N ARG A 28 2.10 17.88 -5.05
CA ARG A 28 1.18 18.35 -6.09
C ARG A 28 -0.26 17.90 -5.84
N GLU A 29 -0.45 16.63 -5.49
CA GLU A 29 -1.79 16.09 -5.26
C GLU A 29 -2.44 16.71 -4.02
N SER A 30 -1.69 16.94 -2.95
CA SER A 30 -2.24 17.55 -1.73
C SER A 30 -2.80 18.96 -1.95
N GLU A 31 -2.39 19.66 -3.00
CA GLU A 31 -2.96 20.96 -3.40
C GLU A 31 -4.29 20.85 -4.16
N GLN A 32 -4.62 19.64 -4.66
CA GLN A 32 -5.72 19.41 -5.58
C GLN A 32 -6.81 18.51 -5.03
N VAL A 33 -6.52 17.69 -4.00
CA VAL A 33 -7.45 16.71 -3.46
C VAL A 33 -7.68 16.88 -1.96
N ASP A 34 -8.82 16.39 -1.48
CA ASP A 34 -9.18 16.43 -0.06
C ASP A 34 -8.45 15.31 0.73
N GLU A 35 -8.27 14.15 0.09
CA GLU A 35 -7.77 12.94 0.74
C GLU A 35 -6.81 12.16 -0.18
N ILE A 36 -5.71 11.66 0.39
CA ILE A 36 -4.75 10.75 -0.25
C ILE A 36 -4.77 9.43 0.51
N PHE A 37 -5.04 8.33 -0.18
CA PHE A 37 -5.02 6.98 0.38
C PHE A 37 -3.81 6.22 -0.14
N ILE A 38 -2.99 5.71 0.80
CA ILE A 38 -1.87 4.82 0.52
C ILE A 38 -2.29 3.41 0.95
N LEU A 39 -2.51 2.53 -0.03
CA LEU A 39 -3.11 1.21 0.20
C LEU A 39 -2.06 0.12 0.46
N GLY A 40 -1.04 0.43 1.24
CA GLY A 40 0.01 -0.50 1.64
C GLY A 40 1.20 -0.61 0.69
N ASP A 41 2.23 -1.28 1.17
CA ASP A 41 3.52 -1.45 0.50
C ASP A 41 4.12 -0.10 0.05
N LEU A 42 4.03 0.91 0.94
CA LEU A 42 4.65 2.21 0.76
C LEU A 42 6.17 2.08 0.72
N VAL A 43 6.72 1.27 1.62
CA VAL A 43 8.16 0.96 1.66
C VAL A 43 8.40 -0.52 1.37
N GLU A 44 9.61 -0.84 0.94
CA GLU A 44 10.00 -2.23 0.67
C GLU A 44 10.03 -3.09 1.95
N MET A 45 10.31 -2.49 3.11
CA MET A 45 10.22 -3.14 4.42
C MET A 45 10.21 -2.08 5.52
N TRP A 46 9.22 -2.14 6.40
CA TRP A 46 9.21 -1.38 7.64
C TRP A 46 9.45 -2.33 8.82
N VAL A 47 10.42 -2.01 9.67
CA VAL A 47 10.86 -2.88 10.77
C VAL A 47 10.54 -2.33 12.16
N GLY A 48 9.87 -1.19 12.23
CA GLY A 48 9.44 -0.52 13.47
C GLY A 48 9.66 0.98 13.41
N ASP A 49 8.91 1.71 14.21
CA ASP A 49 8.86 3.19 14.22
C ASP A 49 10.12 3.85 14.80
N ASP A 50 11.00 3.06 15.40
CA ASP A 50 12.31 3.47 15.92
C ASP A 50 13.44 3.35 14.88
N ASP A 51 13.11 3.04 13.60
CA ASP A 51 14.10 3.04 12.53
C ASP A 51 14.48 4.48 12.15
N ASP A 52 15.68 4.87 12.53
CA ASP A 52 16.29 6.18 12.28
C ASP A 52 17.19 6.21 11.02
N SER A 53 17.02 5.23 10.14
CA SER A 53 17.74 5.21 8.87
C SER A 53 17.43 6.44 8.01
N PRO A 54 18.37 6.90 7.16
CA PRO A 54 18.15 8.08 6.31
C PRO A 54 16.91 7.98 5.41
N GLY A 55 16.55 6.77 4.97
CA GLY A 55 15.34 6.52 4.19
C GLY A 55 14.07 6.70 5.00
N SER A 56 14.03 6.13 6.21
CA SER A 56 12.89 6.24 7.14
C SER A 56 12.66 7.69 7.58
N LEU A 57 13.73 8.42 7.93
CA LEU A 57 13.62 9.83 8.29
C LEU A 57 13.13 10.70 7.12
N ALA A 58 13.66 10.46 5.91
CA ALA A 58 13.20 11.20 4.72
C ALA A 58 11.72 10.93 4.39
N LEU A 59 11.24 9.70 4.60
CA LEU A 59 9.83 9.34 4.43
C LEU A 59 8.95 10.08 5.43
N ILE A 60 9.36 10.10 6.72
CA ILE A 60 8.64 10.82 7.77
C ILE A 60 8.56 12.30 7.44
N ASP A 61 9.67 12.92 7.04
CA ASP A 61 9.71 14.34 6.66
C ASP A 61 8.81 14.65 5.47
N ALA A 62 8.80 13.79 4.45
CA ALA A 62 7.96 13.96 3.27
C ALA A 62 6.47 13.93 3.62
N LEU A 63 6.04 12.98 4.44
CA LEU A 63 4.64 12.84 4.86
C LEU A 63 4.24 13.98 5.81
N ALA A 64 5.08 14.31 6.81
CA ALA A 64 4.79 15.36 7.79
C ALA A 64 4.70 16.76 7.15
N SER A 65 5.43 17.01 6.06
CA SER A 65 5.38 18.26 5.31
C SER A 65 4.11 18.43 4.46
N THR A 66 3.32 17.36 4.27
CA THR A 66 2.10 17.37 3.45
C THR A 66 0.91 17.76 4.33
N GLN A 67 0.46 19.01 4.27
CA GLN A 67 -0.57 19.54 5.19
C GLN A 67 -1.92 19.87 4.55
N ASN A 68 -2.00 19.94 3.21
CA ASN A 68 -3.20 20.42 2.53
C ASN A 68 -4.27 19.34 2.32
N ALA A 69 -3.89 18.05 2.36
CA ALA A 69 -4.79 16.91 2.27
C ALA A 69 -4.66 15.99 3.48
N SER A 70 -5.71 15.27 3.83
CA SER A 70 -5.63 14.19 4.81
C SER A 70 -5.00 12.96 4.17
N ILE A 71 -3.94 12.43 4.79
CA ILE A 71 -3.31 11.18 4.32
C ILE A 71 -3.79 10.01 5.18
N PHE A 72 -4.27 8.97 4.50
CA PHE A 72 -4.68 7.70 5.10
C PHE A 72 -3.70 6.61 4.63
N LEU A 73 -3.20 5.80 5.56
CA LEU A 73 -2.27 4.72 5.28
C LEU A 73 -2.83 3.39 5.76
N MET A 74 -2.94 2.45 4.85
CA MET A 74 -3.26 1.05 5.11
C MET A 74 -1.98 0.23 5.12
N HIS A 75 -1.90 -0.77 5.98
CA HIS A 75 -0.77 -1.70 6.01
C HIS A 75 -0.78 -2.63 4.79
N GLY A 76 0.34 -2.70 4.08
CA GLY A 76 0.64 -3.75 3.11
C GLY A 76 1.37 -4.95 3.74
N ASN A 77 1.87 -5.85 2.93
CA ASN A 77 2.61 -7.02 3.41
C ASN A 77 4.10 -6.72 3.68
N ARG A 78 4.58 -5.54 3.33
CA ARG A 78 5.95 -5.07 3.56
C ARG A 78 6.08 -4.14 4.76
N ASP A 79 5.01 -3.46 5.12
CA ASP A 79 5.05 -2.34 6.03
C ASP A 79 3.97 -2.41 7.14
N PHE A 80 3.56 -3.61 7.49
CA PHE A 80 2.53 -3.85 8.50
C PHE A 80 2.97 -3.54 9.96
N LEU A 81 4.21 -3.12 10.16
CA LEU A 81 4.74 -2.67 11.46
C LEU A 81 4.73 -1.14 11.61
N PHE A 82 4.15 -0.37 10.69
CA PHE A 82 3.84 1.02 10.95
C PHE A 82 2.93 1.12 12.17
N GLY A 83 3.34 1.90 13.15
CA GLY A 83 2.64 2.06 14.42
C GLY A 83 2.23 3.49 14.73
N GLU A 84 1.82 3.70 15.97
CA GLU A 84 1.31 5.00 16.44
C GLU A 84 2.39 6.10 16.48
N GLN A 85 3.66 5.74 16.68
CA GLN A 85 4.75 6.72 16.70
C GLN A 85 4.97 7.28 15.29
N PHE A 86 4.98 6.42 14.27
CA PHE A 86 5.03 6.85 12.89
C PHE A 86 3.82 7.72 12.52
N ALA A 87 2.61 7.28 12.87
CA ALA A 87 1.39 8.04 12.60
C ALA A 87 1.41 9.42 13.27
N THR A 88 1.89 9.50 14.50
CA THR A 88 2.04 10.77 15.24
C THR A 88 3.08 11.68 14.59
N ALA A 89 4.22 11.14 14.21
CA ALA A 89 5.32 11.91 13.61
C ALA A 89 4.96 12.47 12.23
N THR A 90 4.16 11.72 11.45
CA THR A 90 3.81 12.08 10.08
C THR A 90 2.46 12.78 9.94
N GLY A 91 1.56 12.64 10.91
CA GLY A 91 0.18 13.10 10.82
C GLY A 91 -0.73 12.21 9.96
N VAL A 92 -0.24 11.07 9.46
CA VAL A 92 -1.06 10.12 8.72
C VAL A 92 -2.08 9.42 9.61
N LYS A 93 -3.20 9.01 9.05
CA LYS A 93 -4.23 8.23 9.72
C LYS A 93 -4.09 6.78 9.31
N LEU A 94 -3.68 5.90 10.24
CA LEU A 94 -3.67 4.47 9.99
C LEU A 94 -5.11 3.95 9.87
N ILE A 95 -5.39 3.18 8.81
CA ILE A 95 -6.70 2.58 8.54
C ILE A 95 -6.60 1.05 8.46
N SER A 96 -7.70 0.37 8.77
CA SER A 96 -7.80 -1.08 8.66
C SER A 96 -7.78 -1.56 7.21
N ASP A 97 -7.50 -2.84 7.00
CA ASP A 97 -7.73 -3.57 5.76
C ASP A 97 -8.75 -4.69 6.03
N PRO A 98 -9.94 -4.65 5.41
CA PRO A 98 -10.44 -3.60 4.49
C PRO A 98 -10.88 -2.30 5.20
N TYR A 99 -11.05 -1.24 4.40
CA TYR A 99 -11.58 0.04 4.83
C TYR A 99 -12.66 0.52 3.86
N CYS A 100 -13.84 0.88 4.36
CA CYS A 100 -14.91 1.46 3.55
C CYS A 100 -14.98 2.97 3.79
N THR A 101 -14.86 3.75 2.72
CA THR A 101 -15.02 5.20 2.81
C THR A 101 -16.48 5.58 3.07
N ARG A 102 -16.73 6.81 3.50
CA ARG A 102 -18.09 7.28 3.83
C ARG A 102 -19.06 7.25 2.64
N ASP A 103 -18.57 7.34 1.43
CA ASP A 103 -19.33 7.27 0.16
C ASP A 103 -19.31 5.86 -0.46
N GLY A 104 -18.90 4.84 0.29
CA GLY A 104 -19.04 3.43 -0.10
C GLY A 104 -17.96 2.88 -1.03
N VAL A 105 -16.80 3.57 -1.17
CA VAL A 105 -15.64 2.99 -1.86
C VAL A 105 -14.91 2.07 -0.89
N LEU A 106 -14.78 0.81 -1.28
CA LEU A 106 -14.06 -0.20 -0.51
C LEU A 106 -12.59 -0.23 -0.91
N LEU A 107 -11.73 -0.19 0.08
CA LEU A 107 -10.28 -0.17 -0.07
C LEU A 107 -9.69 -1.41 0.58
N SER A 108 -8.70 -2.00 -0.06
CA SER A 108 -7.92 -3.10 0.49
C SER A 108 -6.48 -3.01 -0.02
N HIS A 109 -5.51 -3.53 0.72
CA HIS A 109 -4.21 -3.77 0.13
C HIS A 109 -4.31 -4.84 -0.98
N GLY A 110 -5.08 -5.90 -0.74
CA GLY A 110 -5.35 -6.96 -1.71
C GLY A 110 -4.72 -8.31 -1.37
N ASP A 111 -3.73 -8.35 -0.52
CA ASP A 111 -3.01 -9.56 -0.12
C ASP A 111 -3.91 -10.59 0.57
N ALA A 112 -4.91 -10.14 1.33
CA ALA A 112 -5.90 -11.00 1.98
C ALA A 112 -6.82 -11.72 0.97
N LEU A 113 -6.95 -11.18 -0.24
CA LEU A 113 -7.79 -11.71 -1.31
C LEU A 113 -7.09 -12.80 -2.14
N CYS A 114 -5.77 -12.97 -2.00
CA CYS A 114 -5.00 -14.04 -2.64
C CYS A 114 -5.13 -15.35 -1.84
N VAL A 115 -6.36 -15.81 -1.65
CA VAL A 115 -6.68 -16.94 -0.76
C VAL A 115 -6.18 -18.29 -1.27
N ASP A 116 -5.86 -18.40 -2.55
CA ASP A 116 -5.33 -19.62 -3.15
C ASP A 116 -3.84 -19.87 -2.82
N ASP A 117 -3.11 -18.82 -2.38
CA ASP A 117 -1.75 -18.95 -1.83
C ASP A 117 -1.80 -19.28 -0.34
N ILE A 118 -2.11 -20.54 -0.03
CA ILE A 118 -2.28 -21.04 1.34
C ILE A 118 -1.04 -20.81 2.20
N GLU A 119 0.14 -20.99 1.63
CA GLU A 119 1.42 -20.78 2.33
C GLU A 119 1.56 -19.30 2.75
N TYR A 120 1.32 -18.39 1.83
CA TYR A 120 1.31 -16.96 2.11
C TYR A 120 0.28 -16.59 3.17
N GLN A 121 -0.97 -17.08 3.05
CA GLN A 121 -2.03 -16.76 4.02
C GLN A 121 -1.72 -17.25 5.43
N ASN A 122 -1.07 -18.40 5.58
CA ASN A 122 -0.63 -18.89 6.88
C ASN A 122 0.48 -18.02 7.47
N MET A 123 1.46 -17.62 6.67
CA MET A 123 2.51 -16.69 7.09
C MET A 123 1.92 -15.31 7.44
N ARG A 124 1.01 -14.78 6.64
CA ARG A 124 0.30 -13.53 6.90
C ARG A 124 -0.39 -13.52 8.27
N LYS A 125 -1.13 -14.60 8.59
CA LYS A 125 -1.79 -14.73 9.89
C LYS A 125 -0.80 -14.70 11.05
N LEU A 126 0.33 -15.38 10.92
CA LEU A 126 1.38 -15.39 11.94
C LEU A 126 1.97 -13.99 12.12
N LEU A 127 2.46 -13.37 11.04
CA LEU A 127 3.16 -12.10 11.09
C LEU A 127 2.27 -10.92 11.54
N ARG A 128 0.96 -11.04 11.31
CA ARG A 128 -0.02 -10.02 11.71
C ARG A 128 -0.61 -10.28 13.11
N SER A 129 -0.21 -11.36 13.79
CA SER A 129 -0.67 -11.60 15.16
C SER A 129 -0.04 -10.61 16.14
N PRO A 130 -0.79 -10.09 17.13
CA PRO A 130 -0.28 -9.17 18.12
C PRO A 130 0.93 -9.72 18.90
N GLU A 131 0.91 -11.03 19.19
CA GLU A 131 1.97 -11.70 19.93
C GLU A 131 3.29 -11.71 19.13
N TRP A 132 3.22 -12.03 17.83
CA TRP A 132 4.40 -12.02 16.97
C TRP A 132 4.94 -10.59 16.78
N GLN A 133 4.05 -9.61 16.58
CA GLN A 133 4.46 -8.21 16.43
C GLN A 133 5.11 -7.68 17.70
N ALA A 134 4.59 -8.01 18.87
CA ALA A 134 5.20 -7.64 20.16
C ALA A 134 6.58 -8.28 20.32
N ASP A 135 6.75 -9.57 19.97
CA ASP A 135 8.04 -10.26 20.03
C ASP A 135 9.08 -9.63 19.09
N ILE A 136 8.72 -9.39 17.84
CA ILE A 136 9.67 -8.82 16.88
C ILE A 136 10.04 -7.38 17.23
N LEU A 137 9.10 -6.54 17.64
CA LEU A 137 9.35 -5.16 18.02
C LEU A 137 10.14 -5.05 19.33
N GLY A 138 10.13 -6.07 20.18
CA GLY A 138 10.98 -6.16 21.37
C GLY A 138 12.47 -6.48 21.07
N LYS A 139 12.81 -6.85 19.84
CA LYS A 139 14.18 -7.18 19.43
C LYS A 139 14.96 -5.91 19.04
N PRO A 140 16.31 -5.93 19.15
CA PRO A 140 17.15 -4.87 18.64
C PRO A 140 16.87 -4.57 17.14
N LEU A 141 16.95 -3.29 16.76
CA LEU A 141 16.69 -2.84 15.39
C LEU A 141 17.50 -3.62 14.34
N THR A 142 18.78 -3.90 14.63
CA THR A 142 19.67 -4.67 13.75
C THR A 142 19.18 -6.09 13.48
N GLU A 143 18.58 -6.75 14.49
CA GLU A 143 17.99 -8.08 14.33
C GLU A 143 16.73 -8.03 13.48
N ARG A 144 15.89 -7.00 13.70
CA ARG A 144 14.67 -6.78 12.89
C ARG A 144 14.99 -6.48 11.44
N GLN A 145 16.02 -5.67 11.18
CA GLN A 145 16.51 -5.39 9.82
C GLN A 145 17.02 -6.66 9.13
N ALA A 146 17.80 -7.49 9.84
CA ALA A 146 18.27 -8.76 9.30
C ALA A 146 17.11 -9.72 9.01
N PHE A 147 16.11 -9.78 9.90
CA PHE A 147 14.92 -10.60 9.71
C PHE A 147 14.11 -10.11 8.49
N GLY A 148 13.86 -8.80 8.35
CA GLY A 148 13.18 -8.21 7.22
C GLY A 148 13.88 -8.50 5.89
N ALA A 149 15.21 -8.38 5.85
CA ALA A 149 16.00 -8.74 4.68
C ALA A 149 15.85 -10.23 4.31
N GLY A 150 15.81 -11.12 5.30
CA GLY A 150 15.56 -12.54 5.13
C GLY A 150 14.18 -12.84 4.54
N LEU A 151 13.13 -12.25 5.08
CA LEU A 151 11.76 -12.37 4.55
C LEU A 151 11.67 -11.92 3.09
N ARG A 152 12.32 -10.80 2.77
CA ARG A 152 12.37 -10.27 1.41
C ARG A 152 13.04 -11.23 0.44
N ALA A 153 14.19 -11.79 0.80
CA ALA A 153 14.89 -12.76 -0.03
C ALA A 153 14.05 -14.03 -0.26
N GLN A 154 13.41 -14.54 0.78
CA GLN A 154 12.52 -15.69 0.71
C GLN A 154 11.30 -15.43 -0.19
N SER A 155 10.65 -14.29 -0.02
CA SER A 155 9.49 -13.88 -0.86
C SER A 155 9.88 -13.81 -2.34
N LYS A 156 11.03 -13.22 -2.67
CA LYS A 156 11.52 -13.13 -4.05
C LYS A 156 11.78 -14.50 -4.66
N GLN A 157 12.37 -15.43 -3.92
CA GLN A 157 12.59 -16.80 -4.36
C GLN A 157 11.29 -17.60 -4.49
N GLY A 158 10.38 -17.45 -3.52
CA GLY A 158 9.08 -18.12 -3.53
C GLY A 158 8.23 -17.70 -4.72
N ASN A 159 8.11 -16.40 -4.97
CA ASN A 159 7.30 -15.86 -6.06
C ASN A 159 7.82 -16.27 -7.46
N ALA A 160 9.14 -16.48 -7.63
CA ALA A 160 9.71 -16.91 -8.90
C ALA A 160 9.22 -18.31 -9.34
N ASN A 161 8.77 -19.14 -8.40
CA ASN A 161 8.36 -20.53 -8.64
C ASN A 161 6.83 -20.74 -8.54
N LYS A 162 6.07 -19.71 -8.12
CA LYS A 162 4.61 -19.83 -7.95
C LYS A 162 3.87 -19.59 -9.28
N PRO A 163 2.82 -20.38 -9.55
CA PRO A 163 1.94 -20.11 -10.68
C PRO A 163 1.30 -18.72 -10.58
N ALA A 164 1.24 -18.01 -11.69
CA ALA A 164 0.76 -16.63 -11.70
C ALA A 164 -0.70 -16.47 -11.22
N ASN A 165 -1.53 -17.50 -11.39
CA ASN A 165 -2.94 -17.47 -10.99
C ASN A 165 -3.13 -17.50 -9.46
N ILE A 166 -2.26 -18.17 -8.68
CA ILE A 166 -2.41 -18.18 -7.22
C ILE A 166 -1.91 -16.91 -6.55
N MET A 167 -1.12 -16.12 -7.28
CA MET A 167 -0.64 -14.79 -6.84
C MET A 167 -1.61 -13.66 -7.21
N ASP A 168 -2.76 -13.96 -7.82
CA ASP A 168 -3.82 -12.98 -8.08
C ASP A 168 -4.93 -13.10 -7.04
N VAL A 169 -5.77 -12.09 -6.96
CA VAL A 169 -6.93 -12.12 -6.08
C VAL A 169 -7.92 -13.18 -6.57
N ASN A 170 -8.48 -13.94 -5.64
CA ASN A 170 -9.52 -14.92 -5.94
C ASN A 170 -10.85 -14.22 -6.21
N ALA A 171 -11.50 -14.54 -7.32
CA ALA A 171 -12.73 -13.87 -7.76
C ALA A 171 -13.90 -14.04 -6.77
N THR A 172 -13.99 -15.20 -6.11
CA THR A 172 -15.02 -15.46 -5.08
C THR A 172 -14.74 -14.59 -3.85
N ALA A 173 -13.50 -14.55 -3.36
CA ALA A 173 -13.12 -13.73 -2.22
C ALA A 173 -13.39 -12.24 -2.48
N VAL A 174 -13.12 -11.74 -3.69
CA VAL A 174 -13.46 -10.37 -4.10
C VAL A 174 -14.96 -10.13 -4.03
N THR A 175 -15.77 -11.05 -4.57
CA THR A 175 -17.24 -10.92 -4.60
C THR A 175 -17.82 -10.95 -3.19
N GLU A 176 -17.33 -11.84 -2.33
CA GLU A 176 -17.75 -11.96 -0.93
C GLU A 176 -17.41 -10.70 -0.15
N LEU A 177 -16.18 -10.16 -0.29
CA LEU A 177 -15.78 -8.94 0.38
C LEU A 177 -16.64 -7.73 -0.03
N ILE A 178 -16.92 -7.59 -1.32
CA ILE A 178 -17.77 -6.51 -1.84
C ILE A 178 -19.21 -6.65 -1.31
N ALA A 179 -19.74 -7.86 -1.29
CA ALA A 179 -21.08 -8.13 -0.78
C ALA A 179 -21.20 -7.86 0.73
N GLU A 180 -20.21 -8.27 1.52
CA GLU A 180 -20.15 -8.04 2.97
C GLU A 180 -20.21 -6.55 3.31
N HIS A 181 -19.49 -5.72 2.53
CA HIS A 181 -19.44 -4.27 2.74
C HIS A 181 -20.49 -3.48 1.94
N GLN A 182 -21.34 -4.16 1.17
CA GLN A 182 -22.35 -3.54 0.30
C GLN A 182 -21.75 -2.46 -0.63
N ALA A 183 -20.51 -2.69 -1.07
CA ALA A 183 -19.77 -1.76 -1.90
C ALA A 183 -20.05 -1.98 -3.39
N HIS A 184 -19.86 -0.94 -4.20
CA HIS A 184 -19.94 -1.01 -5.68
C HIS A 184 -18.60 -0.75 -6.36
N THR A 185 -17.61 -0.30 -5.60
CA THR A 185 -16.26 -0.07 -6.10
C THR A 185 -15.25 -0.61 -5.10
N LEU A 186 -14.32 -1.43 -5.56
CA LEU A 186 -13.16 -1.90 -4.80
C LEU A 186 -11.89 -1.35 -5.47
N ILE A 187 -11.02 -0.71 -4.67
CA ILE A 187 -9.68 -0.30 -5.11
C ILE A 187 -8.66 -1.07 -4.28
N HIS A 188 -7.69 -1.71 -4.94
CA HIS A 188 -6.65 -2.45 -4.24
C HIS A 188 -5.31 -2.46 -5.01
N GLY A 189 -4.24 -2.87 -4.33
CA GLY A 189 -2.90 -3.06 -4.85
C GLY A 189 -2.44 -4.51 -4.88
N HIS A 190 -1.23 -4.75 -4.36
CA HIS A 190 -0.58 -6.03 -4.07
C HIS A 190 -0.21 -6.88 -5.29
N THR A 191 -1.13 -7.06 -6.24
CA THR A 191 -0.92 -7.98 -7.37
C THR A 191 -0.04 -7.38 -8.47
N HIS A 192 0.23 -6.06 -8.43
CA HIS A 192 0.98 -5.33 -9.44
C HIS A 192 0.44 -5.48 -10.87
N ARG A 193 -0.90 -5.69 -11.00
CA ARG A 193 -1.58 -5.88 -12.28
C ARG A 193 -2.58 -4.76 -12.53
N PRO A 194 -2.10 -3.56 -12.88
CA PRO A 194 -2.95 -2.39 -12.98
C PRO A 194 -4.06 -2.61 -14.01
N GLY A 195 -5.29 -2.28 -13.63
CA GLY A 195 -6.42 -2.47 -14.51
C GLY A 195 -7.76 -2.09 -13.88
N VAL A 196 -8.74 -1.86 -14.75
CA VAL A 196 -10.13 -1.58 -14.35
C VAL A 196 -11.02 -2.71 -14.83
N HIS A 197 -11.57 -3.47 -13.90
CA HIS A 197 -12.45 -4.61 -14.14
C HIS A 197 -13.88 -4.21 -13.81
N ARG A 198 -14.75 -4.22 -14.82
CA ARG A 198 -16.17 -3.86 -14.67
C ARG A 198 -17.05 -5.08 -14.82
N SER A 199 -18.01 -5.23 -13.92
CA SER A 199 -19.13 -6.15 -14.03
C SER A 199 -20.44 -5.39 -13.89
N GLU A 200 -21.56 -6.07 -14.01
CA GLU A 200 -22.87 -5.46 -13.75
C GLU A 200 -23.05 -5.07 -12.26
N ALA A 201 -22.39 -5.81 -11.36
CA ALA A 201 -22.55 -5.64 -9.91
C ALA A 201 -21.57 -4.62 -9.30
N PHE A 202 -20.33 -4.56 -9.80
CA PHE A 202 -19.29 -3.71 -9.20
C PHE A 202 -18.15 -3.38 -10.18
N THR A 203 -17.36 -2.39 -9.81
CA THR A 203 -16.08 -2.06 -10.43
C THR A 203 -14.93 -2.39 -9.49
N ARG A 204 -13.92 -3.13 -9.98
CA ARG A 204 -12.67 -3.39 -9.27
C ARG A 204 -11.52 -2.67 -9.99
N ILE A 205 -10.77 -1.86 -9.28
CA ILE A 205 -9.62 -1.10 -9.80
C ILE A 205 -8.38 -1.58 -9.08
N VAL A 206 -7.38 -1.98 -9.85
CA VAL A 206 -6.09 -2.45 -9.34
C VAL A 206 -5.04 -1.42 -9.67
N THR A 207 -4.27 -0.99 -8.68
CA THR A 207 -3.09 -0.13 -8.87
C THR A 207 -1.89 -0.96 -9.31
N GLY A 208 -0.88 -0.32 -9.87
CA GLY A 208 0.38 -0.98 -10.25
C GLY A 208 1.52 -0.64 -9.30
N SER A 209 2.60 -1.43 -9.35
CA SER A 209 3.83 -1.12 -8.63
C SER A 209 4.59 0.05 -9.26
N TRP A 210 5.37 0.77 -8.44
CA TRP A 210 6.18 1.90 -8.90
C TRP A 210 7.61 1.47 -9.32
N GLU A 211 7.75 0.30 -9.93
CA GLU A 211 9.04 -0.17 -10.45
C GLU A 211 9.47 0.53 -11.76
N ASN A 212 8.55 0.63 -12.71
CA ASN A 212 8.82 1.17 -14.05
C ASN A 212 8.11 2.51 -14.29
N CYS A 213 6.94 2.67 -13.72
CA CYS A 213 6.14 3.90 -13.76
C CYS A 213 5.35 4.02 -12.47
N GLY A 214 5.01 5.25 -12.07
CA GLY A 214 4.09 5.48 -10.98
C GLY A 214 2.65 5.23 -11.42
N TRP A 215 1.83 4.73 -10.50
CA TRP A 215 0.41 4.48 -10.71
C TRP A 215 -0.42 5.17 -9.63
N LEU A 216 -1.53 5.74 -10.03
CA LEU A 216 -2.54 6.25 -9.10
C LEU A 216 -3.96 6.04 -9.64
N VAL A 217 -4.91 5.98 -8.74
CA VAL A 217 -6.33 6.09 -9.08
C VAL A 217 -6.80 7.46 -8.61
N ARG A 218 -7.38 8.24 -9.50
CA ARG A 218 -7.97 9.54 -9.19
C ARG A 218 -9.49 9.41 -9.13
N GLN A 219 -10.07 9.90 -8.03
CA GLN A 219 -11.53 10.04 -7.89
C GLN A 219 -11.89 11.52 -7.96
N ILE A 220 -12.75 11.84 -8.91
CA ILE A 220 -13.44 13.13 -9.00
C ILE A 220 -14.92 12.84 -8.95
N ASP A 221 -15.57 13.23 -7.86
CA ASP A 221 -16.95 12.87 -7.54
C ASP A 221 -17.17 11.34 -7.58
N ASN A 222 -17.98 10.84 -8.50
CA ASN A 222 -18.26 9.41 -8.66
C ASN A 222 -17.46 8.75 -9.82
N SER A 223 -16.50 9.47 -10.40
CA SER A 223 -15.70 8.97 -11.51
C SER A 223 -14.30 8.56 -11.03
N PHE A 224 -13.83 7.41 -11.52
CA PHE A 224 -12.52 6.87 -11.23
C PHE A 224 -11.69 6.75 -12.50
N GLN A 225 -10.45 7.21 -12.44
CA GLN A 225 -9.47 7.09 -13.51
C GLN A 225 -8.20 6.43 -12.96
N LEU A 226 -7.76 5.36 -13.61
CA LEU A 226 -6.46 4.75 -13.36
C LEU A 226 -5.45 5.44 -14.26
N GLU A 227 -4.46 6.07 -13.67
CA GLU A 227 -3.44 6.88 -14.34
C GLU A 227 -2.05 6.29 -14.11
N SER A 228 -1.16 6.44 -15.10
CA SER A 228 0.25 6.13 -14.96
C SER A 228 1.12 7.32 -15.36
N PHE A 229 2.29 7.45 -14.75
CA PHE A 229 3.24 8.51 -15.05
C PHE A 229 4.68 8.01 -14.98
N SER A 230 5.57 8.72 -15.65
CA SER A 230 6.98 8.36 -15.71
C SER A 230 7.70 8.63 -14.39
N LEU A 231 8.48 7.67 -13.88
CA LEU A 231 9.40 7.89 -12.76
C LEU A 231 10.68 8.61 -13.19
N ALA A 232 11.03 8.60 -14.50
CA ALA A 232 12.22 9.25 -15.03
C ALA A 232 12.03 10.76 -15.31
N ARG A 233 10.79 11.26 -15.23
CA ARG A 233 10.46 12.68 -15.46
C ARG A 233 9.77 13.23 -14.21
N ARG A 234 9.82 14.55 -14.04
CA ARG A 234 9.09 15.21 -12.96
C ARG A 234 7.60 14.88 -13.02
N TYR A 235 6.98 14.71 -11.87
CA TYR A 235 5.57 14.43 -11.78
C TYR A 235 4.75 15.60 -12.38
N GLY A 236 3.83 15.25 -13.28
CA GLY A 236 2.91 16.22 -13.89
C GLY A 236 3.51 17.13 -14.98
N THR A 237 4.64 16.74 -15.59
CA THR A 237 5.21 17.44 -16.76
C THR A 237 4.99 16.64 -18.05
#